data_9dae1fd4d02bbfd6681b71fcfd0f1fdc
#
_entry.id   9dae1fd4d02bbfd6681b71fcfd0f1fdc
#
_cell.length_a   1.000
_cell.length_b   1.000
_cell.length_c   1.000
_cell.angle_alpha   90.00
_cell.angle_beta   90.00
_cell.angle_gamma   90.00
#
_symmetry.space_group_name_H-M   'P 1'
#
loop_
_entity.id
_entity.type
_entity.pdbx_description
1 polymer ?
#
loop_
_entity_poly.entity_id
_entity_poly.type
_entity_poly.pdbx_seq_one_letter_code
_entity_poly.pdbx_strand_id
1 'polypeptide(L)'
;MAPIDSVLSSQLKNIQRTLNYHASNPIDVFIVNKAAEMKTEKVKKQPGSVSLLSGQIIINVHASTQDIASLFRKECAKILVEEMMYGGTFQDKVKTNNLISLPEWLIPGLQHYLAYDWSAETDNTMRYIHDQYGLTNFDAIPSIYNDVKGASFWKFVAYKYGPNAIPSVLYMARVTRKFNASVYYSFQVSANELFEDWQEFYDYGYLQDQKKPNPVNGVMLS
;
A
#
# COMPACT_ATOMS: atom_id res chain seq x y z
N MET A 1 -9.32 -12.78 23.78
CA MET A 1 -9.26 -12.40 22.36
C MET A 1 -10.09 -11.13 22.19
N ALA A 2 -9.56 -10.09 21.55
CA ALA A 2 -10.38 -8.92 21.21
C ALA A 2 -11.46 -9.34 20.22
N PRO A 3 -12.69 -8.78 20.30
CA PRO A 3 -13.73 -9.04 19.32
C PRO A 3 -13.22 -8.66 17.91
N ILE A 4 -13.57 -9.44 16.90
CA ILE A 4 -13.11 -9.22 15.53
C ILE A 4 -13.41 -7.78 15.06
N ASP A 5 -14.55 -7.24 15.43
CA ASP A 5 -14.97 -5.86 15.10
C ASP A 5 -13.99 -4.81 15.61
N SER A 6 -13.42 -5.00 16.82
CA SER A 6 -12.43 -4.06 17.36
C SER A 6 -11.11 -4.12 16.58
N VAL A 7 -10.71 -5.30 16.13
CA VAL A 7 -9.51 -5.50 15.32
C VAL A 7 -9.70 -4.85 13.95
N LEU A 8 -10.80 -5.12 13.27
CA LEU A 8 -11.11 -4.53 11.96
C LEU A 8 -11.23 -3.00 12.02
N SER A 9 -11.93 -2.48 13.04
CA SER A 9 -12.05 -1.04 13.28
C SER A 9 -10.68 -0.37 13.52
N SER A 10 -9.78 -1.04 14.23
CA SER A 10 -8.42 -0.55 14.47
C SER A 10 -7.62 -0.47 13.16
N GLN A 11 -7.70 -1.49 12.31
CA GLN A 11 -7.03 -1.49 11.00
C GLN A 11 -7.53 -0.35 10.10
N LEU A 12 -8.84 -0.17 10.01
CA LEU A 12 -9.44 0.91 9.24
C LEU A 12 -8.98 2.29 9.74
N LYS A 13 -9.04 2.52 11.06
CA LYS A 13 -8.58 3.78 11.67
C LYS A 13 -7.11 4.08 11.40
N ASN A 14 -6.25 3.07 11.37
CA ASN A 14 -4.84 3.24 11.08
C ASN A 14 -4.63 3.72 9.63
N ILE A 15 -5.30 3.11 8.66
CA ILE A 15 -5.21 3.54 7.26
C ILE A 15 -5.78 4.96 7.09
N GLN A 16 -6.94 5.25 7.66
CA GLN A 16 -7.57 6.58 7.61
C GLN A 16 -6.65 7.67 8.21
N ARG A 17 -5.96 7.35 9.31
CA ARG A 17 -5.00 8.27 9.93
C ARG A 17 -3.80 8.52 9.02
N THR A 18 -3.22 7.47 8.43
CA THR A 18 -2.08 7.60 7.52
C THR A 18 -2.43 8.39 6.27
N LEU A 19 -3.64 8.21 5.73
CA LEU A 19 -4.12 8.96 4.57
C LEU A 19 -4.68 10.34 4.91
N ASN A 20 -4.90 10.63 6.20
CA ASN A 20 -5.70 11.77 6.64
C ASN A 20 -7.03 11.88 5.87
N TYR A 21 -7.68 10.73 5.65
CA TYR A 21 -8.87 10.60 4.82
C TYR A 21 -9.86 9.61 5.42
N HIS A 22 -11.14 9.96 5.38
CA HIS A 22 -12.23 9.10 5.81
C HIS A 22 -13.10 8.73 4.60
N ALA A 23 -13.51 7.47 4.54
CA ALA A 23 -14.45 7.04 3.51
C ALA A 23 -15.72 7.88 3.53
N SER A 24 -16.18 8.28 2.35
CA SER A 24 -17.43 9.08 2.21
C SER A 24 -18.67 8.24 2.49
N ASN A 25 -18.56 6.93 2.30
CA ASN A 25 -19.65 5.99 2.54
C ASN A 25 -19.23 4.91 3.53
N PRO A 26 -20.17 4.31 4.29
CA PRO A 26 -19.89 3.15 5.11
C PRO A 26 -19.30 1.99 4.27
N ILE A 27 -18.35 1.26 4.85
CA ILE A 27 -17.78 0.05 4.25
C ILE A 27 -18.46 -1.15 4.90
N ASP A 28 -19.32 -1.85 4.18
CA ASP A 28 -19.95 -3.08 4.65
C ASP A 28 -18.99 -4.25 4.56
N VAL A 29 -18.86 -5.01 5.65
CA VAL A 29 -17.96 -6.17 5.71
C VAL A 29 -18.77 -7.46 5.90
N PHE A 30 -18.67 -8.36 4.95
CA PHE A 30 -19.30 -9.68 4.99
C PHE A 30 -18.22 -10.75 5.21
N ILE A 31 -18.34 -11.48 6.31
CA ILE A 31 -17.46 -12.61 6.62
C ILE A 31 -18.24 -13.88 6.35
N VAL A 32 -17.85 -14.68 5.35
CA VAL A 32 -18.58 -15.85 4.88
C VAL A 32 -17.76 -17.13 4.99
N ASN A 33 -18.34 -18.20 5.56
CA ASN A 33 -17.65 -19.48 5.78
C ASN A 33 -17.62 -20.41 4.56
N LYS A 34 -18.48 -20.21 3.58
CA LYS A 34 -18.52 -21.02 2.34
C LYS A 34 -18.94 -20.16 1.16
N ALA A 35 -18.29 -20.35 0.02
CA ALA A 35 -18.65 -19.72 -1.26
C ALA A 35 -20.07 -20.11 -1.76
N ALA A 36 -20.71 -21.13 -1.17
CA ALA A 36 -22.03 -21.65 -1.58
C ALA A 36 -23.23 -20.87 -1.02
N GLU A 37 -23.04 -20.00 -0.01
CA GLU A 37 -24.15 -19.29 0.65
C GLU A 37 -24.50 -17.94 0.00
N MET A 38 -23.70 -17.46 -0.93
CA MET A 38 -23.98 -16.22 -1.64
C MET A 38 -24.80 -16.47 -2.91
N LYS A 39 -26.12 -16.43 -2.77
CA LYS A 39 -27.07 -16.49 -3.90
C LYS A 39 -27.20 -15.19 -4.71
N THR A 40 -26.29 -14.26 -4.59
CA THR A 40 -26.31 -13.02 -5.36
C THR A 40 -25.43 -13.14 -6.62
N GLU A 41 -26.06 -13.14 -7.78
CA GLU A 41 -25.50 -13.38 -9.12
C GLU A 41 -24.38 -12.44 -9.58
N LYS A 42 -23.92 -11.49 -8.76
CA LYS A 42 -22.97 -10.45 -9.17
C LYS A 42 -21.59 -10.50 -8.49
N VAL A 43 -21.35 -11.41 -7.57
CA VAL A 43 -20.06 -11.50 -6.88
C VAL A 43 -19.26 -12.66 -7.46
N LYS A 44 -18.17 -12.35 -8.16
CA LYS A 44 -17.23 -13.37 -8.64
C LYS A 44 -16.67 -14.15 -7.45
N LYS A 45 -16.73 -15.49 -7.55
CA LYS A 45 -16.42 -16.51 -6.52
C LYS A 45 -14.94 -16.59 -6.11
N GLN A 46 -14.21 -15.47 -6.01
CA GLN A 46 -12.82 -15.49 -5.54
C GLN A 46 -12.72 -14.98 -4.10
N PRO A 47 -11.94 -15.66 -3.21
CA PRO A 47 -11.64 -15.16 -1.88
C PRO A 47 -11.05 -13.74 -1.97
N GLY A 48 -11.52 -12.81 -1.13
CA GLY A 48 -11.04 -11.43 -1.14
C GLY A 48 -11.54 -10.55 -2.30
N SER A 49 -12.63 -10.93 -2.98
CA SER A 49 -13.21 -10.06 -4.01
C SER A 49 -13.93 -8.87 -3.40
N VAL A 50 -13.53 -7.66 -3.82
CA VAL A 50 -14.19 -6.40 -3.44
C VAL A 50 -15.08 -5.95 -4.56
N SER A 51 -16.33 -5.61 -4.24
CA SER A 51 -17.17 -4.83 -5.14
C SER A 51 -16.92 -3.34 -4.91
N LEU A 52 -16.07 -2.74 -5.73
CA LEU A 52 -15.75 -1.30 -5.69
C LEU A 52 -16.96 -0.39 -5.96
N LEU A 53 -18.05 -0.96 -6.47
CA LEU A 53 -19.29 -0.22 -6.78
C LEU A 53 -20.22 -0.06 -5.59
N SER A 54 -20.01 -0.79 -4.50
CA SER A 54 -20.95 -0.85 -3.36
C SER A 54 -20.31 -0.61 -1.99
N GLY A 55 -19.00 -0.36 -1.91
CA GLY A 55 -18.32 -0.23 -0.60
C GLY A 55 -18.36 -1.51 0.24
N GLN A 56 -18.49 -2.68 -0.39
CA GLN A 56 -18.60 -3.96 0.28
C GLN A 56 -17.31 -4.75 0.20
N ILE A 57 -16.85 -5.24 1.36
CA ILE A 57 -15.73 -6.19 1.49
C ILE A 57 -16.29 -7.55 1.85
N ILE A 58 -16.01 -8.55 1.03
CA ILE A 58 -16.41 -9.92 1.29
C ILE A 58 -15.16 -10.74 1.58
N ILE A 59 -15.07 -11.27 2.81
CA ILE A 59 -13.96 -12.10 3.26
C ILE A 59 -14.45 -13.53 3.40
N ASN A 60 -13.90 -14.44 2.59
CA ASN A 60 -14.18 -15.86 2.72
C ASN A 60 -13.21 -16.47 3.73
N VAL A 61 -13.76 -17.07 4.80
CA VAL A 61 -12.97 -17.54 5.93
C VAL A 61 -12.83 -19.06 5.92
N HIS A 62 -11.68 -19.53 5.42
CA HIS A 62 -11.08 -20.77 5.91
C HIS A 62 -9.83 -20.47 6.75
N ALA A 63 -9.70 -19.24 7.29
CA ALA A 63 -8.48 -18.66 7.77
C ALA A 63 -8.57 -18.21 9.24
N SER A 64 -7.42 -18.05 9.89
CA SER A 64 -7.32 -17.51 11.25
C SER A 64 -7.83 -16.07 11.34
N THR A 65 -8.13 -15.59 12.55
CA THR A 65 -8.52 -14.17 12.77
C THR A 65 -7.48 -13.19 12.23
N GLN A 66 -6.20 -13.58 12.22
CA GLN A 66 -5.11 -12.77 11.70
C GLN A 66 -5.16 -12.64 10.18
N ASP A 67 -5.51 -13.70 9.48
CA ASP A 67 -5.67 -13.70 8.03
C ASP A 67 -6.85 -12.82 7.62
N ILE A 68 -7.94 -12.85 8.40
CA ILE A 68 -9.10 -11.97 8.19
C ILE A 68 -8.69 -10.50 8.32
N ALA A 69 -7.95 -10.16 9.37
CA ALA A 69 -7.50 -8.79 9.61
C ALA A 69 -6.57 -8.29 8.49
N SER A 70 -5.67 -9.13 7.99
CA SER A 70 -4.74 -8.81 6.90
C SER A 70 -5.48 -8.61 5.57
N LEU A 71 -6.43 -9.51 5.25
CA LEU A 71 -7.27 -9.38 4.06
C LEU A 71 -8.13 -8.11 4.11
N PHE A 72 -8.76 -7.86 5.27
CA PHE A 72 -9.55 -6.65 5.47
C PHE A 72 -8.71 -5.39 5.29
N ARG A 73 -7.52 -5.33 5.90
CA ARG A 73 -6.60 -4.19 5.79
C ARG A 73 -6.20 -3.92 4.35
N LYS A 74 -5.87 -4.97 3.59
CA LYS A 74 -5.54 -4.88 2.16
C LYS A 74 -6.67 -4.26 1.36
N GLU A 75 -7.89 -4.73 1.56
CA GLU A 75 -9.05 -4.25 0.80
C GLU A 75 -9.46 -2.83 1.23
N CYS A 76 -9.37 -2.50 2.52
CA CYS A 76 -9.56 -1.12 2.99
C CYS A 76 -8.53 -0.16 2.38
N ALA A 77 -7.25 -0.54 2.34
CA ALA A 77 -6.20 0.27 1.71
C ALA A 77 -6.55 0.58 0.24
N LYS A 78 -6.99 -0.44 -0.50
CA LYS A 78 -7.39 -0.30 -1.89
C LYS A 78 -8.59 0.65 -2.05
N ILE A 79 -9.67 0.43 -1.29
CA ILE A 79 -10.88 1.25 -1.37
C ILE A 79 -10.55 2.72 -1.05
N LEU A 80 -9.88 2.97 0.08
CA LEU A 80 -9.62 4.34 0.55
C LEU A 80 -8.67 5.10 -0.39
N VAL A 81 -7.62 4.45 -0.89
CA VAL A 81 -6.70 5.08 -1.84
C VAL A 81 -7.41 5.37 -3.16
N GLU A 82 -8.20 4.44 -3.68
CA GLU A 82 -8.95 4.66 -4.92
C GLU A 82 -10.02 5.75 -4.76
N GLU A 83 -10.77 5.75 -3.65
CA GLU A 83 -11.76 6.79 -3.38
C GLU A 83 -11.11 8.16 -3.22
N MET A 84 -10.01 8.24 -2.48
CA MET A 84 -9.25 9.47 -2.30
C MET A 84 -8.72 10.01 -3.62
N MET A 85 -8.21 9.14 -4.51
CA MET A 85 -7.58 9.56 -5.77
C MET A 85 -8.59 9.86 -6.88
N TYR A 86 -9.65 9.06 -7.00
CA TYR A 86 -10.54 9.07 -8.15
C TYR A 86 -11.98 9.47 -7.82
N GLY A 87 -12.31 9.59 -6.55
CA GLY A 87 -13.69 9.84 -6.09
C GLY A 87 -14.46 8.56 -5.81
N GLY A 88 -15.60 8.70 -5.09
CA GLY A 88 -16.39 7.58 -4.59
C GLY A 88 -17.32 6.91 -5.62
N THR A 89 -17.45 7.45 -6.85
CA THR A 89 -18.33 6.88 -7.88
C THR A 89 -17.54 6.31 -9.06
N PHE A 90 -18.12 5.31 -9.73
CA PHE A 90 -17.53 4.75 -10.95
C PHE A 90 -17.36 5.79 -12.06
N GLN A 91 -18.32 6.72 -12.18
CA GLN A 91 -18.24 7.78 -13.18
C GLN A 91 -17.10 8.75 -12.88
N ASP A 92 -16.87 9.08 -11.61
CA ASP A 92 -15.76 9.92 -11.19
C ASP A 92 -14.43 9.24 -11.46
N LYS A 93 -14.34 7.93 -11.17
CA LYS A 93 -13.14 7.12 -11.45
C LYS A 93 -12.78 7.12 -12.93
N VAL A 94 -13.74 6.88 -13.82
CA VAL A 94 -13.48 6.87 -15.28
C VAL A 94 -13.06 8.24 -15.79
N LYS A 95 -13.72 9.30 -15.36
CA LYS A 95 -13.38 10.67 -15.75
C LYS A 95 -12.00 11.08 -15.24
N THR A 96 -11.70 10.79 -14.00
CA THR A 96 -10.47 11.23 -13.32
C THR A 96 -9.27 10.44 -13.78
N ASN A 97 -9.40 9.11 -13.95
CA ASN A 97 -8.30 8.26 -14.40
C ASN A 97 -7.72 8.66 -15.76
N ASN A 98 -8.57 9.12 -16.68
CA ASN A 98 -8.13 9.59 -17.99
C ASN A 98 -7.41 10.96 -17.95
N LEU A 99 -7.48 11.67 -16.83
CA LEU A 99 -6.92 13.01 -16.67
C LEU A 99 -5.65 13.03 -15.81
N ILE A 100 -5.39 11.98 -15.03
CA ILE A 100 -4.26 11.92 -14.10
C ILE A 100 -3.17 11.05 -14.70
N SER A 101 -2.00 11.64 -14.95
CA SER A 101 -0.80 10.94 -15.40
C SER A 101 0.12 10.65 -14.21
N LEU A 102 -0.06 9.48 -13.61
CA LEU A 102 0.76 9.00 -12.49
C LEU A 102 1.57 7.77 -12.93
N PRO A 103 2.77 7.56 -12.34
CA PRO A 103 3.53 6.34 -12.55
C PRO A 103 2.73 5.10 -12.12
N GLU A 104 2.85 4.01 -12.87
CA GLU A 104 2.11 2.77 -12.63
C GLU A 104 2.35 2.14 -11.24
N TRP A 105 3.52 2.41 -10.65
CA TRP A 105 3.89 1.90 -9.33
C TRP A 105 3.32 2.71 -8.16
N LEU A 106 2.88 3.96 -8.38
CA LEU A 106 2.56 4.90 -7.30
C LEU A 106 1.39 4.41 -6.44
N ILE A 107 0.28 4.09 -7.08
CA ILE A 107 -0.95 3.64 -6.37
C ILE A 107 -0.81 2.21 -5.84
N PRO A 108 -0.37 1.20 -6.64
CA PRO A 108 -0.14 -0.15 -6.10
C PRO A 108 0.87 -0.17 -4.94
N GLY A 109 1.94 0.62 -5.03
CA GLY A 109 2.93 0.73 -3.96
C GLY A 109 2.36 1.31 -2.67
N LEU A 110 1.50 2.34 -2.76
CA LEU A 110 0.82 2.88 -1.58
C LEU A 110 -0.13 1.86 -0.96
N GLN A 111 -0.92 1.17 -1.79
CA GLN A 111 -1.83 0.12 -1.32
C GLN A 111 -1.06 -0.99 -0.59
N HIS A 112 0.09 -1.41 -1.13
CA HIS A 112 0.97 -2.39 -0.50
C HIS A 112 1.52 -1.87 0.83
N TYR A 113 2.05 -0.65 0.88
CA TYR A 113 2.57 -0.02 2.10
C TYR A 113 1.53 0.07 3.20
N LEU A 114 0.30 0.49 2.86
CA LEU A 114 -0.80 0.58 3.82
C LEU A 114 -1.31 -0.79 4.28
N ALA A 115 -1.29 -1.79 3.40
CA ALA A 115 -1.78 -3.14 3.70
C ALA A 115 -0.84 -3.93 4.61
N TYR A 116 0.47 -3.86 4.36
CA TYR A 116 1.46 -4.75 4.96
C TYR A 116 2.48 -4.03 5.85
N ASP A 117 2.42 -2.69 5.93
CA ASP A 117 3.49 -1.86 6.49
C ASP A 117 4.83 -2.19 5.80
N TRP A 118 5.94 -2.19 6.55
CA TRP A 118 7.23 -2.67 6.04
C TRP A 118 7.53 -4.03 6.67
N SER A 119 6.93 -5.08 6.12
CA SER A 119 7.13 -6.45 6.59
C SER A 119 8.53 -6.98 6.21
N ALA A 120 8.97 -8.05 6.91
CA ALA A 120 10.22 -8.74 6.56
C ALA A 120 10.19 -9.30 5.12
N GLU A 121 9.04 -9.75 4.64
CA GLU A 121 8.85 -10.23 3.27
C GLU A 121 9.05 -9.09 2.26
N THR A 122 8.46 -7.91 2.52
CA THR A 122 8.64 -6.72 1.69
C THR A 122 10.10 -6.26 1.68
N ASP A 123 10.77 -6.26 2.84
CA ASP A 123 12.19 -5.88 2.94
C ASP A 123 13.09 -6.87 2.19
N ASN A 124 12.86 -8.18 2.33
CA ASN A 124 13.61 -9.20 1.61
C ASN A 124 13.44 -9.09 0.10
N THR A 125 12.22 -8.81 -0.37
CA THR A 125 11.98 -8.58 -1.80
C THR A 125 12.69 -7.31 -2.28
N MET A 126 12.69 -6.25 -1.48
CA MET A 126 13.39 -5.01 -1.83
C MET A 126 14.92 -5.20 -1.86
N ARG A 127 15.49 -6.00 -0.94
CA ARG A 127 16.91 -6.41 -0.99
C ARG A 127 17.23 -7.18 -2.26
N TYR A 128 16.38 -8.12 -2.63
CA TYR A 128 16.54 -8.85 -3.89
C TYR A 128 16.53 -7.90 -5.10
N ILE A 129 15.61 -6.92 -5.13
CA ILE A 129 15.56 -5.90 -6.18
C ILE A 129 16.86 -5.08 -6.21
N HIS A 130 17.35 -4.64 -5.06
CA HIS A 130 18.62 -3.93 -4.91
C HIS A 130 19.78 -4.72 -5.50
N ASP A 131 19.90 -6.00 -5.13
CA ASP A 131 21.02 -6.87 -5.53
C ASP A 131 20.98 -7.24 -7.02
N GLN A 132 19.78 -7.38 -7.61
CA GLN A 132 19.63 -7.84 -9.01
C GLN A 132 19.60 -6.71 -10.02
N TYR A 133 19.01 -5.56 -9.67
CA TYR A 133 18.77 -4.48 -10.63
C TYR A 133 19.51 -3.18 -10.27
N GLY A 134 20.03 -3.07 -9.05
CA GLY A 134 20.51 -1.80 -8.50
C GLY A 134 19.36 -0.81 -8.28
N LEU A 135 19.67 0.34 -7.70
CA LEU A 135 18.67 1.37 -7.42
C LEU A 135 18.90 2.69 -8.16
N THR A 136 19.94 2.78 -9.00
CA THR A 136 20.30 4.00 -9.73
C THR A 136 19.24 4.46 -10.73
N ASN A 137 18.41 3.54 -11.21
CA ASN A 137 17.32 3.86 -12.12
C ASN A 137 16.03 3.18 -11.65
N PHE A 138 15.18 3.95 -10.98
CA PHE A 138 13.92 3.47 -10.46
C PHE A 138 13.00 2.85 -11.53
N ASP A 139 13.00 3.43 -12.73
CA ASP A 139 12.15 2.96 -13.84
C ASP A 139 12.67 1.66 -14.48
N ALA A 140 13.98 1.36 -14.33
CA ALA A 140 14.55 0.10 -14.82
C ALA A 140 14.15 -1.11 -13.96
N ILE A 141 13.66 -0.93 -12.75
CA ILE A 141 13.12 -2.01 -11.92
C ILE A 141 11.86 -2.58 -12.60
N PRO A 142 11.81 -3.90 -12.89
CA PRO A 142 10.69 -4.50 -13.61
C PRO A 142 9.31 -4.22 -12.99
N SER A 143 8.31 -4.05 -13.84
CA SER A 143 6.94 -3.71 -13.43
C SER A 143 6.27 -4.76 -12.54
N ILE A 144 6.73 -6.02 -12.56
CA ILE A 144 6.28 -7.08 -11.65
C ILE A 144 6.51 -6.73 -10.17
N TYR A 145 7.43 -5.79 -9.88
CA TYR A 145 7.74 -5.30 -8.55
C TYR A 145 7.14 -3.91 -8.25
N ASN A 146 6.17 -3.43 -9.05
CA ASN A 146 5.59 -2.10 -8.89
C ASN A 146 4.99 -1.87 -7.49
N ASP A 147 4.44 -2.90 -6.87
CA ASP A 147 3.92 -2.85 -5.51
C ASP A 147 5.03 -2.69 -4.45
N VAL A 148 6.11 -3.46 -4.53
CA VAL A 148 7.22 -3.42 -3.56
C VAL A 148 8.09 -2.17 -3.76
N LYS A 149 8.49 -1.86 -5.01
CA LYS A 149 9.28 -0.65 -5.27
C LYS A 149 8.50 0.62 -4.92
N GLY A 150 7.21 0.64 -5.20
CA GLY A 150 6.34 1.74 -4.79
C GLY A 150 6.14 1.82 -3.28
N ALA A 151 5.98 0.68 -2.57
CA ALA A 151 5.93 0.65 -1.11
C ALA A 151 7.23 1.16 -0.48
N SER A 152 8.39 0.82 -1.06
CA SER A 152 9.70 1.33 -0.62
C SER A 152 9.80 2.86 -0.74
N PHE A 153 9.29 3.41 -1.84
CA PHE A 153 9.21 4.86 -2.04
C PHE A 153 8.34 5.52 -0.97
N TRP A 154 7.14 4.99 -0.69
CA TRP A 154 6.24 5.55 0.31
C TRP A 154 6.78 5.43 1.74
N LYS A 155 7.46 4.33 2.07
CA LYS A 155 8.19 4.18 3.34
C LYS A 155 9.25 5.27 3.49
N PHE A 156 10.07 5.47 2.47
CA PHE A 156 11.10 6.51 2.45
C PHE A 156 10.49 7.91 2.61
N VAL A 157 9.44 8.23 1.86
CA VAL A 157 8.75 9.52 1.93
C VAL A 157 8.19 9.77 3.34
N ALA A 158 7.55 8.77 3.95
CA ALA A 158 7.05 8.88 5.32
C ALA A 158 8.18 9.05 6.35
N TYR A 159 9.32 8.38 6.14
CA TYR A 159 10.50 8.50 6.99
C TYR A 159 11.13 9.89 6.88
N LYS A 160 11.35 10.39 5.67
CA LYS A 160 12.07 11.64 5.42
C LYS A 160 11.25 12.88 5.74
N TYR A 161 9.98 12.89 5.39
CA TYR A 161 9.09 14.07 5.46
C TYR A 161 7.98 13.96 6.51
N GLY A 162 7.90 12.82 7.21
CA GLY A 162 6.95 12.60 8.30
C GLY A 162 5.55 12.15 7.87
N PRO A 163 4.63 12.00 8.84
CA PRO A 163 3.35 11.32 8.63
C PRO A 163 2.39 12.04 7.67
N ASN A 164 2.54 13.35 7.49
CA ASN A 164 1.68 14.12 6.59
C ASN A 164 2.17 14.13 5.13
N ALA A 165 3.30 13.53 4.84
CA ALA A 165 3.90 13.52 3.50
C ALA A 165 3.03 12.76 2.48
N ILE A 166 2.52 11.59 2.87
CA ILE A 166 1.66 10.76 2.01
C ILE A 166 0.40 11.52 1.57
N PRO A 167 -0.45 12.03 2.49
CA PRO A 167 -1.65 12.77 2.10
C PRO A 167 -1.32 14.05 1.30
N SER A 168 -0.20 14.73 1.57
CA SER A 168 0.22 15.91 0.82
C SER A 168 0.52 15.59 -0.64
N VAL A 169 1.32 14.55 -0.90
CA VAL A 169 1.63 14.12 -2.28
C VAL A 169 0.37 13.67 -3.02
N LEU A 170 -0.52 12.91 -2.37
CA LEU A 170 -1.76 12.45 -3.00
C LEU A 170 -2.70 13.62 -3.33
N TYR A 171 -2.84 14.57 -2.41
CA TYR A 171 -3.64 15.77 -2.66
C TYR A 171 -3.08 16.56 -3.84
N MET A 172 -1.77 16.81 -3.86
CA MET A 172 -1.11 17.53 -4.95
C MET A 172 -1.16 16.74 -6.27
N ALA A 173 -1.10 15.42 -6.24
CA ALA A 173 -1.25 14.57 -7.42
C ALA A 173 -2.65 14.71 -8.05
N ARG A 174 -3.70 14.82 -7.24
CA ARG A 174 -5.06 15.10 -7.73
C ARG A 174 -5.18 16.49 -8.36
N VAL A 175 -4.58 17.51 -7.71
CA VAL A 175 -4.66 18.91 -8.16
C VAL A 175 -3.85 19.12 -9.43
N THR A 176 -2.60 18.68 -9.44
CA THR A 176 -1.66 18.91 -10.55
C THR A 176 -1.80 17.90 -11.67
N ARG A 177 -2.36 16.71 -11.38
CA ARG A 177 -2.51 15.57 -12.29
C ARG A 177 -1.20 15.00 -12.80
N LYS A 178 -0.08 15.35 -12.17
CA LYS A 178 1.28 14.94 -12.57
C LYS A 178 2.11 14.62 -11.33
N PHE A 179 2.81 13.48 -11.35
CA PHE A 179 3.67 13.05 -10.25
C PHE A 179 4.78 14.06 -9.93
N ASN A 180 5.57 14.49 -10.93
CA ASN A 180 6.70 15.42 -10.70
C ASN A 180 6.24 16.75 -10.07
N ALA A 181 5.10 17.26 -10.51
CA ALA A 181 4.53 18.47 -9.93
C ALA A 181 4.05 18.23 -8.50
N SER A 182 3.46 17.06 -8.20
CA SER A 182 3.02 16.73 -6.83
C SER A 182 4.20 16.66 -5.87
N VAL A 183 5.32 16.08 -6.28
CA VAL A 183 6.57 16.05 -5.50
C VAL A 183 7.08 17.47 -5.23
N TYR A 184 7.20 18.27 -6.29
CA TYR A 184 7.71 19.62 -6.17
C TYR A 184 6.87 20.49 -5.23
N TYR A 185 5.55 20.49 -5.38
CA TYR A 185 4.68 21.28 -4.51
C TYR A 185 4.60 20.77 -3.07
N SER A 186 4.82 19.46 -2.85
CA SER A 186 4.80 18.87 -1.51
C SER A 186 6.11 19.09 -0.74
N PHE A 187 7.26 19.02 -1.44
CA PHE A 187 8.58 18.93 -0.77
C PHE A 187 9.59 19.98 -1.21
N GLN A 188 9.29 20.77 -2.24
CA GLN A 188 10.17 21.78 -2.85
C GLN A 188 11.48 21.19 -3.41
N VAL A 189 11.43 19.92 -3.83
CA VAL A 189 12.52 19.21 -4.52
C VAL A 189 12.00 18.62 -5.83
N SER A 190 12.88 18.35 -6.79
CA SER A 190 12.53 17.65 -8.00
C SER A 190 12.27 16.15 -7.74
N ALA A 191 11.53 15.47 -8.63
CA ALA A 191 11.35 14.04 -8.51
C ALA A 191 12.69 13.27 -8.65
N ASN A 192 13.64 13.77 -9.46
CA ASN A 192 14.96 13.16 -9.60
C ASN A 192 15.76 13.23 -8.29
N GLU A 193 15.83 14.39 -7.64
CA GLU A 193 16.46 14.55 -6.33
C GLU A 193 15.81 13.63 -5.29
N LEU A 194 14.47 13.49 -5.33
CA LEU A 194 13.77 12.58 -4.42
C LEU A 194 14.12 11.11 -4.66
N PHE A 195 14.33 10.70 -5.92
CA PHE A 195 14.78 9.34 -6.23
C PHE A 195 16.26 9.10 -5.87
N GLU A 196 17.13 10.09 -6.02
CA GLU A 196 18.51 10.01 -5.55
C GLU A 196 18.57 9.83 -4.02
N ASP A 197 17.81 10.62 -3.26
CA ASP A 197 17.66 10.47 -1.82
C ASP A 197 17.09 9.10 -1.40
N TRP A 198 16.10 8.58 -2.17
CA TRP A 198 15.53 7.26 -1.95
C TRP A 198 16.57 6.15 -2.17
N GLN A 199 17.36 6.25 -3.23
CA GLN A 199 18.44 5.32 -3.50
C GLN A 199 19.46 5.32 -2.36
N GLU A 200 19.96 6.50 -1.97
CA GLU A 200 20.92 6.65 -0.87
C GLU A 200 20.41 6.07 0.45
N PHE A 201 19.12 6.25 0.74
CA PHE A 201 18.49 5.70 1.95
C PHE A 201 18.58 4.17 2.01
N TYR A 202 18.30 3.48 0.89
CA TYR A 202 18.37 2.02 0.85
C TYR A 202 19.80 1.51 0.73
N ASP A 203 20.63 2.11 -0.09
CA ASP A 203 22.05 1.74 -0.22
C ASP A 203 22.77 1.84 1.13
N TYR A 204 22.56 2.95 1.85
CA TYR A 204 23.14 3.13 3.18
C TYR A 204 22.60 2.10 4.18
N GLY A 205 21.29 1.88 4.21
CA GLY A 205 20.65 0.94 5.11
C GLY A 205 21.17 -0.48 4.93
N TYR A 206 21.26 -0.94 3.69
CA TYR A 206 21.72 -2.29 3.38
C TYR A 206 23.22 -2.47 3.61
N LEU A 207 24.03 -1.45 3.35
CA LEU A 207 25.46 -1.46 3.71
C LEU A 207 25.69 -1.56 5.23
N GLN A 208 24.88 -0.89 6.04
CA GLN A 208 24.98 -1.00 7.50
C GLN A 208 24.57 -2.38 8.01
N ASP A 209 23.55 -2.99 7.39
CA ASP A 209 23.11 -4.34 7.76
C ASP A 209 24.18 -5.39 7.44
N GLN A 210 24.91 -5.26 6.33
CA GLN A 210 26.01 -6.17 5.99
C GLN A 210 27.17 -6.13 6.99
N LYS A 211 27.35 -5.02 7.70
CA LYS A 211 28.39 -4.86 8.73
C LYS A 211 28.00 -5.46 10.08
N LYS A 212 26.72 -5.81 10.28
CA LYS A 212 26.26 -6.44 11.52
C LYS A 212 26.83 -7.87 11.61
N PRO A 213 27.32 -8.30 12.80
CA PRO A 213 27.78 -9.68 12.97
C PRO A 213 26.60 -10.63 12.69
N ASN A 214 26.91 -11.73 11.99
CA ASN A 214 25.92 -12.79 11.80
C ASN A 214 25.37 -13.24 13.17
N PRO A 215 24.06 -13.51 13.29
CA PRO A 215 23.50 -14.04 14.52
C PRO A 215 24.27 -15.33 14.88
N VAL A 216 24.74 -15.40 16.13
CA VAL A 216 25.40 -16.59 16.65
C VAL A 216 24.42 -17.76 16.50
N ASN A 217 24.80 -18.81 15.78
CA ASN A 217 24.00 -20.02 15.68
C ASN A 217 23.67 -20.51 17.08
N GLY A 218 22.39 -20.48 17.45
CA GLY A 218 21.94 -20.98 18.74
C GLY A 218 22.35 -22.43 18.90
N VAL A 219 23.02 -22.79 19.99
CA VAL A 219 23.29 -24.18 20.36
C VAL A 219 21.93 -24.82 20.68
N MET A 220 21.56 -25.87 19.92
CA MET A 220 20.42 -26.70 20.30
C MET A 220 20.71 -27.28 21.69
N LEU A 221 19.94 -26.87 22.69
CA LEU A 221 19.92 -27.54 23.98
C LEU A 221 19.11 -28.83 23.78
N SER A 222 19.87 -29.95 23.81
CA SER A 222 19.34 -31.32 23.80
C SER A 222 18.69 -31.66 25.15
#